data_1012b5ea40d031338a015ff671152b5e
#
_entry.id   1012b5ea40d031338a015ff671152b5e
#
_cell.length_a   1.000
_cell.length_b   1.000
_cell.length_c   1.000
_cell.angle_alpha   90.00
_cell.angle_beta   90.00
_cell.angle_gamma   90.00
#
_symmetry.space_group_name_H-M   'P 1'
#
loop_
_entity.id
_entity.type
_entity.pdbx_description
1 polymer ?
#
loop_
_entity_poly.entity_id
_entity_poly.type
_entity_poly.pdbx_seq_one_letter_code
_entity_poly.pdbx_strand_id
1 'polypeptide(L)'
;MRKRLLLPLALLSAPLHAADLQLDVEIPRLDVAEYHRPYVAIWLERPDQSHVANLAVWYDTKLKDKEGEKWLKDLRQWWRRSGRSLEMPVDGVSGATRAVGSHRLQFSDRQAPLKTLEAGEYRVVVEAAREVGGRELLRVPFSW
;
A
#
# COMPACT_ATOMS: atom_id res chain seq x y z
N MET A 1 45.35 41.70 28.86
CA MET A 1 43.90 41.47 28.64
C MET A 1 43.71 40.41 27.55
N ARG A 2 43.32 39.22 27.92
CA ARG A 2 42.98 38.18 26.93
C ARG A 2 41.51 38.36 26.56
N LYS A 3 41.25 38.81 25.36
CA LYS A 3 39.90 38.87 24.82
C LYS A 3 39.46 37.43 24.50
N ARG A 4 38.50 36.87 25.26
CA ARG A 4 37.86 35.62 24.92
C ARG A 4 36.79 35.92 23.87
N LEU A 5 37.00 35.44 22.67
CA LEU A 5 36.03 35.48 21.60
C LEU A 5 35.05 34.32 21.84
N LEU A 6 33.83 34.66 22.29
CA LEU A 6 32.74 33.69 22.37
C LEU A 6 32.09 33.63 20.96
N LEU A 7 32.35 32.56 20.25
CA LEU A 7 31.59 32.25 19.04
C LEU A 7 30.18 31.78 19.48
N PRO A 8 29.12 32.38 18.98
CA PRO A 8 27.79 31.83 19.17
C PRO A 8 27.66 30.54 18.40
N LEU A 9 27.42 29.43 19.11
CA LEU A 9 27.07 28.17 18.50
C LEU A 9 25.64 28.31 17.96
N ALA A 10 25.51 28.56 16.67
CA ALA A 10 24.21 28.54 16.01
C ALA A 10 23.75 27.09 15.90
N LEU A 11 22.80 26.70 16.75
CA LEU A 11 22.07 25.45 16.59
C LEU A 11 21.16 25.58 15.37
N LEU A 12 21.62 25.07 14.24
CA LEU A 12 20.78 24.84 13.06
C LEU A 12 19.86 23.65 13.38
N SER A 13 18.66 23.94 13.89
CA SER A 13 17.61 22.95 13.94
C SER A 13 17.05 22.76 12.52
N ALA A 14 17.42 21.68 11.83
CA ALA A 14 16.74 21.27 10.63
C ALA A 14 15.32 20.86 11.00
N PRO A 15 14.26 21.37 10.29
CA PRO A 15 12.90 20.91 10.55
C PRO A 15 12.81 19.42 10.24
N LEU A 16 12.39 18.64 11.24
CA LEU A 16 12.03 17.24 11.05
C LEU A 16 10.69 17.22 10.31
N HIS A 17 10.75 16.99 8.99
CA HIS A 17 9.55 16.75 8.20
C HIS A 17 9.12 15.30 8.39
N ALA A 18 7.96 15.09 9.05
CA ALA A 18 7.26 13.82 8.98
C ALA A 18 6.70 13.68 7.57
N ALA A 19 6.98 12.58 6.90
CA ALA A 19 6.42 12.27 5.60
C ALA A 19 5.27 11.28 5.76
N ASP A 20 4.16 11.55 5.09
CA ASP A 20 2.99 10.70 5.04
C ASP A 20 2.69 10.34 3.58
N LEU A 21 2.24 9.10 3.37
CA LEU A 21 1.68 8.65 2.11
C LEU A 21 0.17 8.53 2.27
N GLN A 22 -0.57 9.29 1.49
CA GLN A 22 -2.02 9.20 1.43
C GLN A 22 -2.46 8.67 0.07
N LEU A 23 -3.31 7.66 0.09
CA LEU A 23 -3.90 7.06 -1.09
C LEU A 23 -5.41 7.19 -1.04
N ASP A 24 -6.01 7.68 -2.11
CA ASP A 24 -7.45 7.63 -2.31
C ASP A 24 -7.74 6.59 -3.39
N VAL A 25 -8.37 5.49 -2.98
CA VAL A 25 -8.68 4.36 -3.86
C VAL A 25 -10.18 4.38 -4.13
N GLU A 26 -10.56 4.52 -5.38
CA GLU A 26 -11.95 4.48 -5.80
C GLU A 26 -12.33 3.10 -6.32
N ILE A 27 -13.37 2.53 -5.72
CA ILE A 27 -14.04 1.34 -6.24
C ILE A 27 -15.21 1.83 -7.10
N PRO A 28 -15.13 1.68 -8.43
CA PRO A 28 -16.14 2.23 -9.31
C PRO A 28 -17.45 1.44 -9.23
N ARG A 29 -18.55 2.14 -9.47
CA ARG A 29 -19.82 1.50 -9.72
C ARG A 29 -19.80 0.91 -11.13
N LEU A 30 -20.11 -0.37 -11.24
CA LEU A 30 -20.19 -1.07 -12.50
C LEU A 30 -21.61 -1.54 -12.75
N ASP A 31 -22.13 -1.24 -13.93
CA ASP A 31 -23.43 -1.72 -14.40
C ASP A 31 -23.24 -3.07 -15.08
N VAL A 32 -23.25 -4.12 -14.26
CA VAL A 32 -23.06 -5.51 -14.69
C VAL A 32 -24.19 -6.38 -14.12
N ALA A 33 -24.50 -7.48 -14.82
CA ALA A 33 -25.58 -8.37 -14.43
C ALA A 33 -25.37 -9.02 -13.05
N GLU A 34 -24.10 -9.31 -12.71
CA GLU A 34 -23.71 -9.90 -11.43
C GLU A 34 -22.52 -9.12 -10.88
N TYR A 35 -22.75 -8.42 -9.78
CA TYR A 35 -21.71 -7.61 -9.15
C TYR A 35 -21.13 -8.30 -7.92
N HIS A 36 -19.83 -8.48 -7.93
CA HIS A 36 -19.04 -8.91 -6.78
C HIS A 36 -18.04 -7.82 -6.40
N ARG A 37 -17.87 -7.59 -5.09
CA ARG A 37 -16.83 -6.68 -4.62
C ARG A 37 -15.48 -7.18 -5.04
N PRO A 38 -14.60 -6.31 -5.59
CA PRO A 38 -13.30 -6.74 -6.03
C PRO A 38 -12.40 -7.12 -4.86
N TYR A 39 -11.54 -8.10 -5.09
CA TYR A 39 -10.32 -8.27 -4.33
C TYR A 39 -9.35 -7.20 -4.79
N VAL A 40 -8.65 -6.58 -3.86
CA VAL A 40 -7.70 -5.50 -4.16
C VAL A 40 -6.40 -5.73 -3.41
N ALA A 41 -5.28 -5.64 -4.10
CA ALA A 41 -3.97 -5.59 -3.49
C ALA A 41 -3.30 -4.26 -3.83
N ILE A 42 -2.65 -3.66 -2.85
CA ILE A 42 -1.95 -2.39 -2.97
C ILE A 42 -0.55 -2.58 -2.38
N TRP A 43 0.46 -2.29 -3.18
CA TRP A 43 1.85 -2.44 -2.75
C TRP A 43 2.75 -1.37 -3.35
N LEU A 44 3.95 -1.29 -2.82
CA LEU A 44 5.02 -0.46 -3.36
C LEU A 44 5.98 -1.31 -4.15
N GLU A 45 6.41 -0.78 -5.28
CA GLU A 45 7.49 -1.34 -6.09
C GLU A 45 8.50 -0.28 -6.47
N ARG A 46 9.69 -0.71 -6.85
CA ARG A 46 10.70 0.14 -7.48
C ARG A 46 10.39 0.30 -8.96
N PRO A 47 11.02 1.28 -9.66
CA PRO A 47 10.83 1.43 -11.10
C PRO A 47 11.13 0.18 -11.93
N ASP A 48 11.99 -0.70 -11.44
CA ASP A 48 12.32 -1.99 -12.07
C ASP A 48 11.29 -3.10 -11.79
N GLN A 49 10.19 -2.76 -11.11
CA GLN A 49 9.10 -3.66 -10.70
C GLN A 49 9.45 -4.61 -9.55
N SER A 50 10.59 -4.45 -8.89
CA SER A 50 10.86 -5.21 -7.68
C SER A 50 9.92 -4.80 -6.55
N HIS A 51 9.39 -5.79 -5.83
CA HIS A 51 8.47 -5.58 -4.72
C HIS A 51 9.20 -4.99 -3.51
N VAL A 52 8.61 -3.96 -2.91
CA VAL A 52 9.16 -3.29 -1.73
C VAL A 52 8.36 -3.62 -0.47
N ALA A 53 7.06 -3.35 -0.49
CA ALA A 53 6.21 -3.54 0.68
C ALA A 53 4.74 -3.66 0.28
N ASN A 54 3.99 -4.47 1.00
CA ASN A 54 2.54 -4.51 0.90
C ASN A 54 1.91 -3.42 1.77
N LEU A 55 0.93 -2.70 1.23
CA LEU A 55 0.19 -1.67 1.93
C LEU A 55 -1.18 -2.15 2.38
N ALA A 56 -1.90 -2.86 1.51
CA ALA A 56 -3.21 -3.39 1.82
C ALA A 56 -3.55 -4.57 0.90
N VAL A 57 -4.30 -5.52 1.43
CA VAL A 57 -4.93 -6.59 0.64
C VAL A 57 -6.34 -6.77 1.16
N TRP A 58 -7.32 -6.52 0.30
CA TRP A 58 -8.74 -6.62 0.63
C TRP A 58 -9.35 -7.86 -0.02
N TYR A 59 -9.86 -8.74 0.79
CA TYR A 59 -10.42 -10.00 0.33
C TYR A 59 -11.56 -10.45 1.25
N ASP A 60 -12.22 -11.53 0.94
CA ASP A 60 -13.30 -12.06 1.78
C ASP A 60 -12.70 -12.79 3.00
N THR A 61 -12.60 -12.06 4.10
CA THR A 61 -11.94 -12.53 5.33
C THR A 61 -12.85 -13.35 6.24
N LYS A 62 -14.16 -13.37 5.97
CA LYS A 62 -15.18 -13.95 6.87
C LYS A 62 -15.70 -15.30 6.45
N LEU A 63 -15.31 -15.81 5.29
CA LEU A 63 -15.75 -17.13 4.85
C LEU A 63 -15.17 -18.24 5.73
N LYS A 64 -15.98 -19.28 5.94
CA LYS A 64 -15.57 -20.46 6.69
C LYS A 64 -14.34 -21.11 6.06
N ASP A 65 -13.52 -21.73 6.91
CA ASP A 65 -12.37 -22.52 6.50
C ASP A 65 -11.41 -21.77 5.58
N LYS A 66 -11.28 -20.46 5.80
CA LYS A 66 -10.41 -19.59 5.00
C LYS A 66 -10.72 -19.66 3.49
N GLU A 67 -11.96 -19.91 3.13
CA GLU A 67 -12.39 -20.06 1.74
C GLU A 67 -12.00 -18.83 0.88
N GLY A 68 -12.11 -17.62 1.44
CA GLY A 68 -11.78 -16.39 0.73
C GLY A 68 -10.32 -16.30 0.31
N GLU A 69 -9.41 -16.96 1.01
CA GLU A 69 -7.99 -16.96 0.68
C GLU A 69 -7.68 -17.72 -0.61
N LYS A 70 -8.52 -18.67 -1.00
CA LYS A 70 -8.35 -19.46 -2.22
C LYS A 70 -8.38 -18.62 -3.50
N TRP A 71 -9.04 -17.46 -3.44
CA TRP A 71 -9.19 -16.57 -4.59
C TRP A 71 -8.13 -15.46 -4.66
N LEU A 72 -7.25 -15.37 -3.66
CA LEU A 72 -6.15 -14.39 -3.67
C LEU A 72 -5.22 -14.54 -4.87
N LYS A 73 -5.09 -15.74 -5.41
CA LYS A 73 -4.32 -16.02 -6.62
C LYS A 73 -4.85 -15.31 -7.87
N ASP A 74 -6.10 -14.84 -7.85
CA ASP A 74 -6.68 -14.07 -8.94
C ASP A 74 -6.08 -12.67 -9.04
N LEU A 75 -5.53 -12.16 -7.94
CA LEU A 75 -4.64 -11.00 -7.94
C LEU A 75 -3.26 -11.46 -8.45
N ARG A 76 -3.17 -11.72 -9.74
CA ARG A 76 -2.10 -12.49 -10.37
C ARG A 76 -0.71 -11.89 -10.18
N GLN A 77 -0.60 -10.57 -10.34
CA GLN A 77 0.69 -9.90 -10.21
C GLN A 77 1.14 -9.86 -8.75
N TRP A 78 0.25 -9.45 -7.86
CA TRP A 78 0.51 -9.47 -6.43
C TRP A 78 0.89 -10.87 -5.93
N TRP A 79 0.11 -11.87 -6.32
CA TRP A 79 0.34 -13.26 -5.94
C TRP A 79 1.74 -13.73 -6.34
N ARG A 80 2.12 -13.44 -7.56
CA ARG A 80 3.43 -13.79 -8.11
C ARG A 80 4.56 -13.06 -7.39
N ARG A 81 4.37 -11.76 -7.10
CA ARG A 81 5.40 -10.91 -6.51
C ARG A 81 5.63 -11.21 -5.03
N SER A 82 4.58 -11.40 -4.25
CA SER A 82 4.71 -11.61 -2.81
C SER A 82 3.64 -12.51 -2.19
N GLY A 83 2.42 -12.47 -2.68
CA GLY A 83 1.27 -13.06 -2.01
C GLY A 83 1.41 -14.54 -1.73
N ARG A 84 1.90 -15.32 -2.68
CA ARG A 84 2.05 -16.79 -2.55
C ARG A 84 2.98 -17.23 -1.43
N SER A 85 3.86 -16.33 -0.99
CA SER A 85 4.83 -16.60 0.07
C SER A 85 4.35 -16.14 1.45
N LEU A 86 3.18 -15.49 1.51
CA LEU A 86 2.64 -14.95 2.74
C LEU A 86 1.69 -15.93 3.41
N GLU A 87 1.71 -15.92 4.73
CA GLU A 87 0.70 -16.53 5.56
C GLU A 87 -0.36 -15.50 5.94
N MET A 88 -1.58 -15.74 5.51
CA MET A 88 -2.69 -14.82 5.75
C MET A 88 -3.38 -15.12 7.08
N PRO A 89 -3.94 -14.13 7.78
CA PRO A 89 -3.88 -12.69 7.50
C PRO A 89 -2.53 -12.07 7.90
N VAL A 90 -2.18 -10.97 7.26
CA VAL A 90 -1.01 -10.16 7.59
C VAL A 90 -1.46 -8.92 8.35
N ASP A 91 -0.97 -8.72 9.57
CA ASP A 91 -1.33 -7.57 10.41
C ASP A 91 -1.01 -6.24 9.71
N GLY A 92 -1.95 -5.30 9.81
CA GLY A 92 -1.83 -3.98 9.21
C GLY A 92 -1.98 -3.94 7.68
N VAL A 93 -2.13 -5.09 7.04
CA VAL A 93 -2.25 -5.24 5.57
C VAL A 93 -3.58 -5.85 5.20
N SER A 94 -3.95 -6.96 5.81
CA SER A 94 -5.17 -7.69 5.49
C SER A 94 -6.43 -6.98 5.97
N GLY A 95 -7.44 -6.93 5.13
CA GLY A 95 -8.74 -6.38 5.44
C GLY A 95 -9.83 -6.92 4.53
N ALA A 96 -11.08 -6.60 4.86
CA ALA A 96 -12.22 -7.03 4.09
C ALA A 96 -12.36 -6.25 2.77
N THR A 97 -13.05 -6.83 1.81
CA THR A 97 -13.43 -6.13 0.57
C THR A 97 -14.19 -4.83 0.86
N ARG A 98 -14.05 -3.85 -0.01
CA ARG A 98 -14.65 -2.53 0.12
C ARG A 98 -15.80 -2.35 -0.85
N ALA A 99 -16.81 -1.58 -0.41
CA ALA A 99 -17.95 -1.19 -1.25
C ALA A 99 -17.54 -0.17 -2.31
N VAL A 100 -18.43 0.01 -3.28
CA VAL A 100 -18.34 1.12 -4.25
C VAL A 100 -18.17 2.45 -3.50
N GLY A 101 -17.25 3.27 -3.93
CA GLY A 101 -16.93 4.56 -3.33
C GLY A 101 -15.44 4.82 -3.20
N SER A 102 -15.12 5.91 -2.57
CA SER A 102 -13.74 6.34 -2.32
C SER A 102 -13.28 5.88 -0.93
N HIS A 103 -12.07 5.32 -0.88
CA HIS A 103 -11.48 4.80 0.36
C HIS A 103 -10.11 5.42 0.55
N ARG A 104 -9.94 6.10 1.66
CA ARG A 104 -8.67 6.75 2.00
C ARG A 104 -7.82 5.87 2.88
N LEU A 105 -6.56 5.69 2.47
CA LEU A 105 -5.52 5.02 3.23
C LEU A 105 -4.43 6.03 3.57
N GLN A 106 -3.96 6.00 4.81
CA GLN A 106 -2.88 6.87 5.26
C GLN A 106 -1.78 6.03 5.91
N PHE A 107 -0.54 6.31 5.53
CA PHE A 107 0.64 5.64 6.04
C PHE A 107 1.65 6.69 6.51
N SER A 108 2.17 6.50 7.70
CA SER A 108 3.16 7.40 8.29
C SER A 108 4.57 6.80 8.17
N ASP A 109 5.58 7.66 8.02
CA ASP A 109 6.98 7.27 8.07
C ASP A 109 7.42 6.79 9.47
N ARG A 110 6.57 6.98 10.48
CA ARG A 110 6.81 6.51 11.86
C ARG A 110 6.48 5.05 12.08
N GLN A 111 5.77 4.43 11.16
CA GLN A 111 5.29 3.04 11.26
C GLN A 111 5.68 2.23 10.03
N ALA A 112 5.83 0.90 10.22
CA ALA A 112 5.97 0.00 9.09
C ALA A 112 4.74 0.10 8.16
N PRO A 113 4.92 -0.04 6.83
CA PRO A 113 6.18 -0.38 6.17
C PRO A 113 7.06 0.82 5.83
N LEU A 114 6.58 2.06 5.97
CA LEU A 114 7.29 3.24 5.49
C LEU A 114 8.45 3.67 6.39
N LYS A 115 8.46 3.21 7.64
CA LYS A 115 9.52 3.57 8.60
C LYS A 115 10.93 3.25 8.10
N THR A 116 11.07 2.19 7.32
CA THR A 116 12.36 1.74 6.78
C THR A 116 12.53 2.04 5.29
N LEU A 117 11.57 2.78 4.70
CA LEU A 117 11.63 3.11 3.28
C LEU A 117 12.67 4.19 3.04
N GLU A 118 13.66 3.88 2.20
CA GLU A 118 14.70 4.82 1.81
C GLU A 118 14.15 5.86 0.82
N ALA A 119 14.73 7.06 0.83
CA ALA A 119 14.41 8.08 -0.16
C ALA A 119 14.69 7.56 -1.58
N GLY A 120 13.81 7.88 -2.51
CA GLY A 120 13.97 7.45 -3.91
C GLY A 120 12.67 7.45 -4.68
N GLU A 121 12.73 6.88 -5.87
CA GLU A 121 11.60 6.74 -6.76
C GLU A 121 10.90 5.40 -6.55
N TYR A 122 9.59 5.44 -6.44
CA TYR A 122 8.73 4.28 -6.22
C TYR A 122 7.47 4.37 -7.07
N ARG A 123 6.73 3.28 -7.10
CA ARG A 123 5.37 3.25 -7.64
C ARG A 123 4.43 2.59 -6.66
N VAL A 124 3.25 3.18 -6.49
CA VAL A 124 2.11 2.51 -5.89
C VAL A 124 1.46 1.66 -6.96
N VAL A 125 1.30 0.38 -6.69
CA VAL A 125 0.61 -0.55 -7.58
C VAL A 125 -0.71 -0.95 -6.95
N VAL A 126 -1.78 -0.88 -7.72
CA VAL A 126 -3.11 -1.32 -7.32
C VAL A 126 -3.58 -2.37 -8.32
N GLU A 127 -3.85 -3.55 -7.82
CA GLU A 127 -4.43 -4.65 -8.61
C GLU A 127 -5.80 -4.99 -8.06
N ALA A 128 -6.78 -5.07 -8.94
CA ALA A 128 -8.15 -5.45 -8.61
C ALA A 128 -8.59 -6.63 -9.47
N ALA A 129 -9.28 -7.57 -8.85
CA ALA A 129 -9.85 -8.73 -9.53
C ALA A 129 -11.25 -9.00 -8.98
N ARG A 130 -12.21 -9.28 -9.86
CA ARG A 130 -13.58 -9.61 -9.49
C ARG A 130 -13.95 -10.99 -9.98
N GLU A 131 -14.72 -11.68 -9.15
CA GLU A 131 -15.38 -12.91 -9.57
C GLU A 131 -16.32 -12.61 -10.75
N VAL A 132 -16.25 -13.42 -11.79
CA VAL A 132 -17.03 -13.20 -13.03
C VAL A 132 -16.81 -11.81 -13.63
N GLY A 133 -15.66 -11.21 -13.36
CA GLY A 133 -15.34 -9.87 -13.83
C GLY A 133 -13.93 -9.73 -14.36
N GLY A 134 -13.56 -8.51 -14.66
CA GLY A 134 -12.25 -8.16 -15.15
C GLY A 134 -11.20 -8.07 -14.05
N ARG A 135 -9.97 -7.91 -14.50
CA ARG A 135 -8.81 -7.59 -13.68
C ARG A 135 -8.24 -6.27 -14.15
N GLU A 136 -7.85 -5.42 -13.21
CA GLU A 136 -7.23 -4.13 -13.49
C GLU A 136 -5.95 -3.98 -12.69
N LEU A 137 -4.96 -3.34 -13.30
CA LEU A 137 -3.67 -3.05 -12.69
C LEU A 137 -3.29 -1.61 -13.00
N LEU A 138 -3.07 -0.82 -11.96
CA LEU A 138 -2.67 0.58 -12.05
C LEU A 138 -1.32 0.77 -11.36
N ARG A 139 -0.48 1.63 -11.94
CA ARG A 139 0.79 2.05 -11.36
C ARG A 139 0.87 3.56 -11.30
N VAL A 140 1.15 4.10 -10.12
CA VAL A 140 1.28 5.53 -9.91
C VAL A 140 2.67 5.83 -9.35
N PRO A 141 3.53 6.52 -10.12
CA PRO A 141 4.86 6.86 -9.65
C PRO A 141 4.81 7.97 -8.59
N PHE A 142 5.74 7.90 -7.65
CA PHE A 142 5.94 8.95 -6.65
C PHE A 142 7.39 8.94 -6.16
N SER A 143 7.80 10.06 -5.57
CA SER A 143 9.10 10.21 -4.90
C SER A 143 8.91 10.23 -3.39
N TRP A 144 9.75 9.49 -2.72
CA TRP A 144 9.74 9.44 -1.25
C TRP A 144 10.95 10.12 -0.65
#